data_ae5833db28c6c1d9db9c2eeb28cad9de
#
_entry.id   ae5833db28c6c1d9db9c2eeb28cad9de
#
_cell.length_a   1.000
_cell.length_b   1.000
_cell.length_c   1.000
_cell.angle_alpha   90.00
_cell.angle_beta   90.00
_cell.angle_gamma   90.00
#
_symmetry.space_group_name_H-M   'P 1'
#
loop_
_entity.id
_entity.type
_entity.pdbx_description
1 polymer ?
#
loop_
_entity_poly.entity_id
_entity_poly.type
_entity_poly.pdbx_seq_one_letter_code
_entity_poly.pdbx_strand_id
1 'polypeptide(L)'
;MSRENVELWRASIEDFRAGTGEFDREDTLAKMAELWDPEIEWDASGSALPDIGGVYRGIEAVRGFWREWLVAWEVVEFEYELVDAGDRVVVLLDQRMRGRSTGIEVPLGKYAQVATFRDGLMVHWKAYVSQAEALEAVGLRE
;
A
#
# COMPACT_ATOMS: atom_id res chain seq x y z
N MET A 1 16.31 -10.79 5.81
CA MET A 1 17.26 -9.67 5.60
C MET A 1 16.48 -8.45 5.16
N SER A 2 16.77 -7.30 5.76
CA SER A 2 15.98 -6.09 5.52
C SER A 2 16.02 -5.63 4.06
N ARG A 3 17.17 -5.72 3.42
CA ARG A 3 17.30 -5.31 2.02
C ARG A 3 16.41 -6.14 1.09
N GLU A 4 16.24 -7.40 1.42
CA GLU A 4 15.36 -8.28 0.64
C GLU A 4 13.91 -7.85 0.77
N ASN A 5 13.51 -7.39 1.95
CA ASN A 5 12.15 -6.91 2.19
C ASN A 5 11.85 -5.69 1.33
N VAL A 6 12.81 -4.75 1.25
CA VAL A 6 12.69 -3.57 0.40
C VAL A 6 12.48 -3.97 -1.05
N GLU A 7 13.28 -4.92 -1.54
CA GLU A 7 13.18 -5.35 -2.94
C GLU A 7 11.90 -6.12 -3.23
N LEU A 8 11.42 -6.91 -2.27
CA LEU A 8 10.14 -7.61 -2.41
C LEU A 8 8.99 -6.62 -2.56
N TRP A 9 8.96 -5.59 -1.73
CA TRP A 9 7.89 -4.61 -1.82
C TRP A 9 8.03 -3.75 -3.07
N ARG A 10 9.24 -3.39 -3.45
CA ARG A 10 9.47 -2.65 -4.69
C ARG A 10 8.91 -3.41 -5.90
N ALA A 11 9.19 -4.70 -5.99
CA ALA A 11 8.69 -5.51 -7.09
C ALA A 11 7.16 -5.52 -7.11
N SER A 12 6.52 -5.62 -5.94
CA SER A 12 5.07 -5.59 -5.84
C SER A 12 4.49 -4.25 -6.28
N ILE A 13 5.13 -3.15 -5.89
CA ILE A 13 4.69 -1.80 -6.29
C ILE A 13 4.82 -1.63 -7.80
N GLU A 14 5.92 -2.10 -8.39
CA GLU A 14 6.12 -1.97 -9.83
C GLU A 14 5.15 -2.85 -10.62
N ASP A 15 4.79 -4.03 -10.10
CA ASP A 15 3.75 -4.85 -10.70
C ASP A 15 2.40 -4.13 -10.68
N PHE A 16 2.09 -3.47 -9.57
CA PHE A 16 0.88 -2.68 -9.45
C PHE A 16 0.90 -1.52 -10.47
N ARG A 17 2.02 -0.81 -10.57
CA ARG A 17 2.18 0.29 -11.50
C ARG A 17 1.99 -0.17 -12.95
N ALA A 18 2.60 -1.29 -13.31
CA ALA A 18 2.50 -1.84 -14.66
C ALA A 18 1.07 -2.26 -14.99
N GLY A 19 0.29 -2.63 -13.97
CA GLY A 19 -1.08 -3.08 -14.13
C GLY A 19 -2.15 -1.99 -14.06
N THR A 20 -1.77 -0.71 -13.92
CA THR A 20 -2.77 0.35 -13.72
C THR A 20 -3.47 0.82 -15.00
N GLY A 21 -3.13 0.29 -16.17
CA GLY A 21 -3.81 0.62 -17.41
C GLY A 21 -5.03 -0.26 -17.64
N GLU A 22 -4.95 -1.07 -18.68
CA GLU A 22 -5.99 -2.02 -19.00
C GLU A 22 -5.61 -3.39 -18.42
N PHE A 23 -5.99 -3.64 -17.19
CA PHE A 23 -5.60 -4.89 -16.58
C PHE A 23 -6.81 -5.61 -15.97
N ASP A 24 -6.65 -6.90 -15.80
CA ASP A 24 -7.57 -7.71 -15.04
C ASP A 24 -7.27 -7.47 -13.56
N ARG A 25 -8.20 -6.82 -12.86
CA ARG A 25 -8.02 -6.47 -11.44
C ARG A 25 -7.76 -7.69 -10.58
N GLU A 26 -8.41 -8.80 -10.87
CA GLU A 26 -8.21 -10.03 -10.10
C GLU A 26 -6.81 -10.59 -10.31
N ASP A 27 -6.26 -10.44 -11.50
CA ASP A 27 -4.89 -10.87 -11.79
C ASP A 27 -3.87 -10.04 -11.00
N THR A 28 -4.06 -8.72 -10.98
CA THR A 28 -3.22 -7.81 -10.21
C THR A 28 -3.31 -8.11 -8.72
N LEU A 29 -4.53 -8.33 -8.21
CA LEU A 29 -4.73 -8.66 -6.81
C LEU A 29 -4.08 -9.98 -6.43
N ALA A 30 -4.14 -10.97 -7.33
CA ALA A 30 -3.49 -12.25 -7.10
C ALA A 30 -1.97 -12.10 -6.98
N LYS A 31 -1.37 -11.27 -7.82
CA LYS A 31 0.07 -11.00 -7.75
C LYS A 31 0.45 -10.29 -6.46
N MET A 32 -0.33 -9.28 -6.06
CA MET A 32 -0.10 -8.57 -4.80
C MET A 32 -0.17 -9.54 -3.62
N ALA A 33 -1.15 -10.43 -3.64
CA ALA A 33 -1.39 -11.37 -2.55
C ALA A 33 -0.27 -12.41 -2.38
N GLU A 34 0.57 -12.62 -3.38
CA GLU A 34 1.71 -13.52 -3.27
C GLU A 34 2.70 -13.06 -2.20
N LEU A 35 2.70 -11.76 -1.88
CA LEU A 35 3.59 -11.19 -0.87
C LEU A 35 2.96 -11.21 0.52
N TRP A 36 1.69 -11.54 0.66
CA TRP A 36 0.96 -11.43 1.91
C TRP A 36 0.96 -12.73 2.70
N ASP A 37 1.22 -12.61 4.01
CA ASP A 37 1.05 -13.73 4.93
C ASP A 37 -0.44 -14.10 5.02
N PRO A 38 -0.79 -15.38 5.18
CA PRO A 38 -2.20 -15.76 5.32
C PRO A 38 -2.95 -15.05 6.44
N GLU A 39 -2.24 -14.57 7.46
CA GLU A 39 -2.83 -13.85 8.58
C GLU A 39 -2.51 -12.36 8.56
N ILE A 40 -2.20 -11.81 7.39
CA ILE A 40 -1.86 -10.40 7.25
C ILE A 40 -2.91 -9.49 7.90
N GLU A 41 -2.43 -8.45 8.57
CA GLU A 41 -3.31 -7.40 9.10
C GLU A 41 -3.05 -6.13 8.30
N TRP A 42 -4.12 -5.59 7.74
CA TRP A 42 -4.06 -4.40 6.89
C TRP A 42 -4.81 -3.28 7.60
N ASP A 43 -4.07 -2.32 8.15
CA ASP A 43 -4.62 -1.21 8.93
C ASP A 43 -4.71 0.05 8.07
N ALA A 44 -5.89 0.31 7.56
CA ALA A 44 -6.16 1.50 6.74
C ALA A 44 -6.78 2.62 7.55
N SER A 45 -6.83 2.49 8.88
CA SER A 45 -7.48 3.50 9.73
C SER A 45 -6.81 4.88 9.66
N GLY A 46 -5.52 4.93 9.28
CA GLY A 46 -4.81 6.18 9.08
C GLY A 46 -4.91 6.75 7.67
N SER A 47 -5.78 6.20 6.83
CA SER A 47 -5.94 6.67 5.47
C SER A 47 -6.61 8.05 5.44
N ALA A 48 -6.18 8.88 4.48
CA ALA A 48 -6.79 10.19 4.27
C ALA A 48 -8.15 10.09 3.58
N LEU A 49 -8.47 8.94 2.98
CA LEU A 49 -9.73 8.76 2.28
C LEU A 49 -10.81 8.33 3.26
N PRO A 50 -11.97 9.02 3.27
CA PRO A 50 -13.10 8.59 4.10
C PRO A 50 -13.69 7.30 3.53
N ASP A 51 -14.40 6.58 4.34
CA ASP A 51 -15.16 5.37 3.96
C ASP A 51 -14.32 4.14 3.61
N ILE A 52 -13.00 4.25 3.58
CA ILE A 52 -12.14 3.09 3.34
C ILE A 52 -11.17 2.82 4.48
N GLY A 53 -11.42 3.46 5.63
CA GLY A 53 -10.62 3.19 6.83
C GLY A 53 -11.03 1.89 7.48
N GLY A 54 -10.22 1.44 8.44
CA GLY A 54 -10.50 0.25 9.21
C GLY A 54 -9.36 -0.75 9.15
N VAL A 55 -9.56 -1.86 9.83
CA VAL A 55 -8.56 -2.92 9.90
C VAL A 55 -9.12 -4.18 9.26
N TYR A 56 -8.35 -4.76 8.35
CA TYR A 56 -8.73 -5.96 7.61
C TYR A 56 -7.74 -7.07 7.93
N ARG A 57 -8.24 -8.27 8.19
CA ARG A 57 -7.39 -9.40 8.55
C ARG A 57 -7.58 -10.57 7.60
N GLY A 58 -6.45 -11.14 7.18
CA GLY A 58 -6.44 -12.27 6.27
C GLY A 58 -6.47 -11.86 4.81
N ILE A 59 -5.99 -12.73 3.95
CA ILE A 59 -5.82 -12.43 2.51
C ILE A 59 -7.15 -12.06 1.85
N GLU A 60 -8.23 -12.77 2.15
CA GLU A 60 -9.51 -12.49 1.51
C GLU A 60 -10.08 -11.13 1.88
N ALA A 61 -9.93 -10.73 3.16
CA ALA A 61 -10.40 -9.42 3.60
C ALA A 61 -9.59 -8.31 2.96
N VAL A 62 -8.27 -8.49 2.86
CA VAL A 62 -7.39 -7.48 2.24
C VAL A 62 -7.65 -7.40 0.74
N ARG A 63 -7.88 -8.54 0.08
CA ARG A 63 -8.26 -8.52 -1.34
C ARG A 63 -9.58 -7.79 -1.54
N GLY A 64 -10.53 -7.99 -0.64
CA GLY A 64 -11.81 -7.28 -0.67
C GLY A 64 -11.65 -5.77 -0.57
N PHE A 65 -10.79 -5.33 0.34
CA PHE A 65 -10.45 -3.91 0.49
C PHE A 65 -9.92 -3.34 -0.83
N TRP A 66 -8.93 -4.00 -1.43
CA TRP A 66 -8.33 -3.53 -2.67
C TRP A 66 -9.29 -3.60 -3.86
N ARG A 67 -10.15 -4.62 -3.89
CA ARG A 67 -11.14 -4.76 -4.94
C ARG A 67 -12.10 -3.57 -4.93
N GLU A 68 -12.60 -3.18 -3.76
CA GLU A 68 -13.46 -2.02 -3.61
C GLU A 68 -12.73 -0.73 -3.95
N TRP A 69 -11.47 -0.62 -3.51
CA TRP A 69 -10.67 0.55 -3.79
C TRP A 69 -10.47 0.75 -5.30
N LEU A 70 -10.12 -0.32 -5.99
CA LEU A 70 -9.87 -0.27 -7.44
C LEU A 70 -11.13 -0.04 -8.27
N VAL A 71 -12.30 -0.38 -7.73
CA VAL A 71 -13.57 -0.08 -8.38
C VAL A 71 -13.86 1.42 -8.29
N ALA A 72 -13.55 2.03 -7.15
CA ALA A 72 -13.87 3.43 -6.90
C ALA A 72 -12.83 4.40 -7.47
N TRP A 73 -11.58 3.99 -7.48
CA TRP A 73 -10.48 4.91 -7.78
C TRP A 73 -9.52 4.34 -8.82
N GLU A 74 -8.93 5.26 -9.61
CA GLU A 74 -7.78 4.91 -10.44
C GLU A 74 -6.62 5.81 -10.05
N VAL A 75 -5.41 5.25 -10.05
CA VAL A 75 -4.19 6.01 -9.78
C VAL A 75 -3.77 6.71 -11.06
N VAL A 76 -3.74 8.04 -11.03
CA VAL A 76 -3.33 8.83 -12.18
C VAL A 76 -1.82 8.90 -12.25
N GLU A 77 -1.19 9.14 -11.10
CA GLU A 77 0.24 9.32 -11.03
C GLU A 77 0.70 9.09 -9.60
N PHE A 78 1.84 8.44 -9.42
CA PHE A 78 2.44 8.37 -8.08
C PHE A 78 3.96 8.25 -8.18
N GLU A 79 4.62 8.80 -7.16
CA GLU A 79 6.05 8.66 -6.97
C GLU A 79 6.25 8.07 -5.57
N TYR A 80 7.30 7.30 -5.40
CA TYR A 80 7.54 6.67 -4.12
C TYR A 80 9.02 6.50 -3.83
N GLU A 81 9.32 6.40 -2.53
CA GLU A 81 10.67 6.10 -2.06
C GLU A 81 10.54 5.07 -0.95
N LEU A 82 11.39 4.06 -0.96
CA LEU A 82 11.39 3.01 0.05
C LEU A 82 12.51 3.26 1.05
N VAL A 83 12.18 3.11 2.33
CA VAL A 83 13.13 3.29 3.42
C VAL A 83 13.22 1.99 4.20
N ASP A 84 14.44 1.45 4.33
CA ASP A 84 14.71 0.21 5.06
C ASP A 84 14.74 0.50 6.56
N ALA A 85 13.89 -0.16 7.31
CA ALA A 85 13.83 -0.03 8.76
C ALA A 85 13.90 -1.41 9.45
N GLY A 86 14.70 -2.30 8.90
CA GLY A 86 14.91 -3.64 9.46
C GLY A 86 13.83 -4.61 8.98
N ASP A 87 13.04 -5.12 9.92
CA ASP A 87 11.91 -6.00 9.58
C ASP A 87 10.73 -5.21 9.05
N ARG A 88 10.81 -3.88 9.06
CA ARG A 88 9.78 -3.00 8.52
C ARG A 88 10.35 -2.21 7.36
N VAL A 89 9.47 -1.87 6.42
CA VAL A 89 9.82 -1.03 5.28
C VAL A 89 8.82 0.11 5.23
N VAL A 90 9.32 1.33 5.08
CA VAL A 90 8.47 2.51 4.92
C VAL A 90 8.44 2.86 3.44
N VAL A 91 7.25 3.08 2.88
CA VAL A 91 7.14 3.69 1.57
C VAL A 91 6.60 5.10 1.75
N LEU A 92 7.34 6.06 1.23
CA LEU A 92 6.94 7.46 1.21
C LEU A 92 6.31 7.71 -0.16
N LEU A 93 5.08 8.17 -0.17
CA LEU A 93 4.30 8.30 -1.40
C LEU A 93 3.86 9.72 -1.65
N ASP A 94 3.77 10.07 -2.93
CA ASP A 94 3.12 11.29 -3.38
C ASP A 94 2.21 10.85 -4.53
N GLN A 95 0.90 10.95 -4.34
CA GLN A 95 -0.05 10.27 -5.20
C GLN A 95 -1.24 11.14 -5.56
N ARG A 96 -1.66 11.02 -6.82
CA ARG A 96 -2.87 11.68 -7.32
C ARG A 96 -3.80 10.60 -7.88
N MET A 97 -5.07 10.68 -7.55
CA MET A 97 -6.07 9.71 -7.93
C MET A 97 -7.26 10.36 -8.62
N ARG A 98 -8.04 9.55 -9.31
CA ARG A 98 -9.26 9.99 -9.97
C ARG A 98 -10.39 9.04 -9.62
N GLY A 99 -11.55 9.59 -9.25
CA GLY A 99 -12.74 8.78 -9.06
C GLY A 99 -13.21 8.25 -10.40
N ARG A 100 -13.43 6.93 -10.50
CA ARG A 100 -13.81 6.33 -11.77
C ARG A 100 -15.19 6.77 -12.25
N SER A 101 -16.12 6.93 -11.33
CA SER A 101 -17.49 7.33 -11.70
C SER A 101 -17.66 8.82 -11.90
N THR A 102 -16.84 9.65 -11.25
CA THR A 102 -16.99 11.10 -11.30
C THR A 102 -15.99 11.79 -12.23
N GLY A 103 -14.85 11.15 -12.49
CA GLY A 103 -13.76 11.76 -13.23
C GLY A 103 -13.01 12.84 -12.47
N ILE A 104 -13.36 13.05 -11.20
CA ILE A 104 -12.73 14.09 -10.38
C ILE A 104 -11.39 13.61 -9.86
N GLU A 105 -10.35 14.41 -10.06
CA GLU A 105 -9.03 14.09 -9.52
C GLU A 105 -8.90 14.58 -8.08
N VAL A 106 -8.33 13.71 -7.24
CA VAL A 106 -8.09 14.02 -5.84
C VAL A 106 -6.60 13.86 -5.58
N PRO A 107 -5.90 14.93 -5.19
CA PRO A 107 -4.52 14.80 -4.77
C PRO A 107 -4.48 14.25 -3.35
N LEU A 108 -3.98 13.03 -3.18
CA LEU A 108 -3.73 12.51 -1.85
C LEU A 108 -2.54 13.21 -1.22
N GLY A 109 -1.67 13.77 -2.07
CA GLY A 109 -0.47 14.43 -1.60
C GLY A 109 0.54 13.44 -1.04
N LYS A 110 1.32 13.92 -0.09
CA LYS A 110 2.39 13.12 0.51
C LYS A 110 1.88 12.37 1.72
N TYR A 111 1.99 11.05 1.66
CA TYR A 111 1.60 10.20 2.77
C TYR A 111 2.55 9.01 2.81
N ALA A 112 2.33 8.07 3.71
CA ALA A 112 3.25 6.95 3.87
C ALA A 112 2.52 5.68 4.27
N GLN A 113 3.21 4.56 4.05
CA GLN A 113 2.75 3.25 4.48
C GLN A 113 3.94 2.54 5.13
N VAL A 114 3.65 1.75 6.15
CA VAL A 114 4.66 0.95 6.81
C VAL A 114 4.24 -0.51 6.74
N ALA A 115 5.10 -1.35 6.19
CA ALA A 115 4.86 -2.79 6.14
C ALA A 115 5.86 -3.51 7.03
N THR A 116 5.39 -4.51 7.77
CA THR A 116 6.23 -5.39 8.55
C THR A 116 6.33 -6.73 7.83
N PHE A 117 7.55 -7.24 7.72
CA PHE A 117 7.83 -8.50 7.02
C PHE A 117 8.35 -9.54 7.99
N ARG A 118 7.98 -10.80 7.73
CA ARG A 118 8.51 -11.95 8.44
C ARG A 118 8.63 -13.11 7.44
N ASP A 119 9.82 -13.68 7.35
CA ASP A 119 10.10 -14.80 6.45
C ASP A 119 9.72 -14.51 4.98
N GLY A 120 9.95 -13.28 4.54
CA GLY A 120 9.69 -12.90 3.15
C GLY A 120 8.25 -12.58 2.85
N LEU A 121 7.38 -12.55 3.86
CA LEU A 121 5.96 -12.21 3.67
C LEU A 121 5.57 -11.00 4.49
N MET A 122 4.66 -10.20 3.95
CA MET A 122 4.14 -9.04 4.65
C MET A 122 3.09 -9.51 5.66
N VAL A 123 3.33 -9.24 6.94
CA VAL A 123 2.43 -9.65 8.02
C VAL A 123 1.58 -8.52 8.56
N HIS A 124 2.00 -7.27 8.34
CA HIS A 124 1.27 -6.09 8.80
C HIS A 124 1.53 -4.94 7.85
N TRP A 125 0.50 -4.15 7.57
CA TRP A 125 0.59 -2.95 6.76
C TRP A 125 -0.23 -1.86 7.42
N LYS A 126 0.29 -0.65 7.47
CA LYS A 126 -0.43 0.48 8.05
C LYS A 126 -0.22 1.74 7.23
N ALA A 127 -1.31 2.48 7.00
CA ALA A 127 -1.27 3.76 6.31
C ALA A 127 -1.11 4.90 7.32
N TYR A 128 -0.34 5.91 6.94
CA TYR A 128 -0.13 7.12 7.72
C TYR A 128 -0.38 8.33 6.84
N VAL A 129 -1.14 9.30 7.33
CA VAL A 129 -1.38 10.54 6.57
C VAL A 129 -0.16 11.44 6.56
N SER A 130 0.80 11.23 7.48
CA SER A 130 2.01 12.02 7.61
C SER A 130 3.26 11.16 7.41
N GLN A 131 4.15 11.58 6.53
CA GLN A 131 5.44 10.88 6.34
C GLN A 131 6.28 10.92 7.62
N ALA A 132 6.24 12.03 8.34
CA ALA A 132 6.97 12.18 9.59
C ALA A 132 6.48 11.17 10.64
N GLU A 133 5.17 10.99 10.77
CA GLU A 133 4.61 10.03 11.71
C GLU A 133 5.02 8.60 11.38
N ALA A 134 5.06 8.26 10.08
CA ALA A 134 5.48 6.94 9.67
C ALA A 134 6.94 6.68 10.02
N LEU A 135 7.81 7.65 9.78
CA LEU A 135 9.23 7.53 10.10
C LEU A 135 9.45 7.41 11.61
N GLU A 136 8.72 8.19 12.41
CA GLU A 136 8.78 8.08 13.87
C GLU A 136 8.33 6.71 14.36
N ALA A 137 7.29 6.16 13.74
CA ALA A 137 6.74 4.86 14.14
C ALA A 137 7.76 3.73 14.01
N VAL A 138 8.73 3.86 13.09
CA VAL A 138 9.79 2.86 12.92
C VAL A 138 11.12 3.30 13.54
N GLY A 139 11.10 4.38 14.33
CA GLY A 139 12.29 4.84 15.04
C GLY A 139 13.25 5.68 14.21
N LEU A 140 12.81 6.17 13.07
CA LEU A 140 13.62 7.02 12.19
C LEU A 140 13.12 8.46 12.28
N ARG A 141 14.05 9.40 12.12
CA ARG A 141 13.72 10.82 12.09
C ARG A 141 14.43 11.46 10.91
N GLU A 142 13.79 12.44 10.34
CA GLU A 142 14.44 13.27 9.34
C GLU A 142 15.43 14.21 9.94
#